data_72a3b0741d283053d1ed7887d2f2d455
#
_entry.id   72a3b0741d283053d1ed7887d2f2d455
#
_cell.length_a   1.000
_cell.length_b   1.000
_cell.length_c   1.000
_cell.angle_alpha   90.00
_cell.angle_beta   90.00
_cell.angle_gamma   90.00
#
_symmetry.space_group_name_H-M   'P 1'
#
loop_
_entity.id
_entity.type
_entity.pdbx_description
1 polymer ?
#
loop_
_entity_poly.entity_id
_entity_poly.type
_entity_poly.pdbx_seq_one_letter_code
_entity_poly.pdbx_strand_id
1 'polypeptide(L)'
;LWIKRNGSNMGLFSFVEQVDEEFLERRGIDPTGSMYKAINVPATLSPTVNSSLYRKVLRKNEPYTDLRELTSGINISNPNRFEFVADAVNLPNYINVMAAMCVPFNHDQLTKNYYVYHDLDRGEWFRIAWDGDQGLPTGRTNGNENWSSPLYGDALHTQELVGGNPNPIWQNHLHAAILDNPVTREMYMRRVRTLMDEYL
;
A
#
# COMPACT_ATOMS: atom_id res chain seq x y z
N LEU A 1 -1.86 -11.47 22.01
CA LEU A 1 -1.40 -12.56 22.85
C LEU A 1 -0.93 -12.06 24.23
N TRP A 2 -1.30 -12.75 25.27
CA TRP A 2 -0.76 -12.52 26.61
C TRP A 2 0.52 -13.36 26.77
N ILE A 3 1.68 -12.70 26.93
CA ILE A 3 2.97 -13.39 26.96
C ILE A 3 3.50 -13.49 28.37
N LYS A 4 4.01 -14.70 28.71
CA LYS A 4 4.81 -14.94 29.92
C LYS A 4 6.21 -15.38 29.52
N ARG A 5 7.24 -14.86 30.21
CA ARG A 5 8.63 -15.30 30.07
C ARG A 5 9.16 -15.72 31.44
N ASN A 6 9.61 -16.98 31.56
CA ASN A 6 10.13 -17.55 32.80
C ASN A 6 9.18 -17.31 34.01
N GLY A 7 7.87 -17.49 33.78
CA GLY A 7 6.85 -17.29 34.80
C GLY A 7 6.41 -15.86 35.07
N SER A 8 7.15 -14.86 34.58
CA SER A 8 6.81 -13.43 34.73
C SER A 8 5.91 -12.94 33.62
N ASN A 9 4.87 -12.20 33.93
CA ASN A 9 3.97 -11.55 32.96
C ASN A 9 4.72 -10.46 32.19
N MET A 10 4.71 -10.55 30.86
CA MET A 10 5.29 -9.54 29.97
C MET A 10 4.24 -8.59 29.39
N GLY A 11 2.96 -8.88 29.60
CA GLY A 11 1.85 -8.06 29.10
C GLY A 11 1.19 -8.60 27.83
N LEU A 12 0.40 -7.73 27.21
CA LEU A 12 -0.33 -8.01 25.99
C LEU A 12 0.51 -7.61 24.76
N PHE A 13 0.66 -8.54 23.82
CA PHE A 13 1.40 -8.33 22.57
C PHE A 13 0.51 -8.63 21.37
N SER A 14 0.66 -7.85 20.32
CA SER A 14 0.08 -8.16 19.00
C SER A 14 0.80 -9.38 18.40
N PHE A 15 0.04 -10.29 17.85
CA PHE A 15 0.58 -11.35 16.98
C PHE A 15 0.35 -10.93 15.54
N VAL A 16 1.43 -10.70 14.82
CA VAL A 16 1.40 -10.26 13.43
C VAL A 16 1.98 -11.37 12.56
N GLU A 17 1.20 -11.82 11.57
CA GLU A 17 1.65 -12.80 10.60
C GLU A 17 2.74 -12.21 9.71
N GLN A 18 3.85 -12.93 9.54
CA GLN A 18 4.90 -12.52 8.61
C GLN A 18 4.37 -12.65 7.16
N VAL A 19 4.60 -11.61 6.36
CA VAL A 19 4.28 -11.65 4.93
C VAL A 19 5.46 -12.26 4.17
N ASP A 20 5.33 -13.55 3.86
CA ASP A 20 6.33 -14.40 3.22
C ASP A 20 5.67 -15.44 2.30
N GLU A 21 6.39 -16.49 1.92
CA GLU A 21 5.90 -17.59 1.09
C GLU A 21 4.69 -18.28 1.72
N GLU A 22 4.77 -18.62 3.01
CA GLU A 22 3.68 -19.32 3.73
C GLU A 22 2.42 -18.45 3.84
N PHE A 23 2.58 -17.14 3.95
CA PHE A 23 1.47 -16.20 3.92
C PHE A 23 0.71 -16.25 2.59
N LEU A 24 1.41 -16.33 1.46
CA LEU A 24 0.82 -16.44 0.13
C LEU A 24 0.12 -17.79 -0.05
N GLU A 25 0.80 -18.89 0.26
CA GLU A 25 0.25 -20.25 0.15
C GLU A 25 -1.06 -20.41 0.93
N ARG A 26 -1.11 -19.93 2.18
CA ARG A 26 -2.35 -19.98 2.99
C ARG A 26 -3.52 -19.21 2.39
N ARG A 27 -3.27 -18.30 1.46
CA ARG A 27 -4.29 -17.54 0.74
C ARG A 27 -4.54 -18.04 -0.67
N GLY A 28 -3.95 -19.18 -1.03
CA GLY A 28 -4.08 -19.77 -2.36
C GLY A 28 -3.44 -18.92 -3.46
N ILE A 29 -2.42 -18.13 -3.09
CA ILE A 29 -1.61 -17.34 -4.02
C ILE A 29 -0.31 -18.09 -4.26
N ASP A 30 0.10 -18.24 -5.52
CA ASP A 30 1.37 -18.86 -5.87
C ASP A 30 2.55 -18.09 -5.26
N PRO A 31 3.44 -18.70 -4.45
CA PRO A 31 4.54 -17.98 -3.82
C PRO A 31 5.77 -17.79 -4.72
N THR A 32 5.76 -18.29 -5.97
CA THR A 32 6.94 -18.28 -6.85
C THR A 32 7.24 -16.92 -7.47
N GLY A 33 6.34 -15.96 -7.32
CA GLY A 33 6.47 -14.60 -7.83
C GLY A 33 7.44 -13.70 -7.08
N SER A 34 7.55 -12.47 -7.50
CA SER A 34 8.41 -11.46 -6.87
C SER A 34 7.64 -10.66 -5.82
N MET A 35 8.18 -10.52 -4.62
CA MET A 35 7.58 -9.70 -3.57
C MET A 35 8.52 -8.60 -3.09
N TYR A 36 7.99 -7.40 -2.95
CA TYR A 36 8.72 -6.22 -2.50
C TYR A 36 8.00 -5.57 -1.32
N LYS A 37 8.74 -5.28 -0.25
CA LYS A 37 8.29 -4.45 0.86
C LYS A 37 8.73 -3.01 0.65
N ALA A 38 7.82 -2.06 0.68
CA ALA A 38 8.11 -0.65 0.77
C ALA A 38 8.56 -0.34 2.21
N ILE A 39 9.84 0.06 2.38
CA ILE A 39 10.49 0.16 3.70
C ILE A 39 10.81 1.58 4.14
N ASN A 40 11.01 2.49 3.20
CA ASN A 40 11.37 3.88 3.49
C ASN A 40 10.58 4.87 2.62
N VAL A 41 10.45 6.07 3.12
CA VAL A 41 9.87 7.22 2.41
C VAL A 41 10.91 7.76 1.40
N PRO A 42 10.52 8.08 0.17
CA PRO A 42 9.20 7.95 -0.45
C PRO A 42 9.09 6.71 -1.37
N ALA A 43 8.78 5.55 -0.83
CA ALA A 43 8.47 4.36 -1.62
C ALA A 43 7.06 4.48 -2.23
N THR A 44 6.89 5.35 -3.20
CA THR A 44 5.60 5.76 -3.78
C THR A 44 5.26 5.10 -5.11
N LEU A 45 5.97 4.02 -5.48
CA LEU A 45 5.91 3.41 -6.82
C LEU A 45 6.24 4.41 -7.95
N SER A 46 7.07 5.41 -7.64
CA SER A 46 7.67 6.30 -8.63
C SER A 46 8.74 5.54 -9.43
N PRO A 47 9.20 6.08 -10.58
CA PRO A 47 10.27 5.46 -11.36
C PRO A 47 11.59 5.26 -10.60
N THR A 48 11.77 5.89 -9.45
CA THR A 48 12.94 5.71 -8.58
C THR A 48 12.81 4.40 -7.79
N VAL A 49 13.34 3.32 -8.33
CA VAL A 49 13.35 2.00 -7.70
C VAL A 49 14.77 1.63 -7.28
N ASN A 50 14.97 1.46 -5.97
CA ASN A 50 16.23 1.03 -5.40
C ASN A 50 16.06 0.29 -4.06
N SER A 51 17.12 -0.34 -3.56
CA SER A 51 17.10 -1.13 -2.32
C SER A 51 16.98 -0.32 -1.04
N SER A 52 17.14 1.00 -1.09
CA SER A 52 16.89 1.87 0.07
C SER A 52 15.39 2.15 0.28
N LEU A 53 14.60 2.07 -0.79
CA LEU A 53 13.14 2.27 -0.76
C LEU A 53 12.37 0.95 -0.67
N TYR A 54 12.83 -0.06 -1.39
CA TYR A 54 12.15 -1.36 -1.49
C TYR A 54 13.10 -2.50 -1.11
N ARG A 55 12.63 -3.38 -0.23
CA ARG A 55 13.32 -4.63 0.08
C ARG A 55 12.65 -5.76 -0.67
N LYS A 56 13.40 -6.47 -1.53
CA LYS A 56 12.92 -7.68 -2.18
C LYS A 56 12.80 -8.81 -1.14
N VAL A 57 11.62 -9.37 -0.98
CA VAL A 57 11.27 -10.39 0.04
C VAL A 57 11.36 -11.78 -0.55
N LEU A 58 10.81 -11.97 -1.75
CA LEU A 58 10.92 -13.20 -2.54
C LEU A 58 11.82 -12.96 -3.74
N ARG A 59 12.47 -14.02 -4.25
CA ARG A 59 13.44 -13.96 -5.36
C ARG A 59 14.56 -12.95 -5.10
N LYS A 60 15.10 -12.95 -3.88
CA LYS A 60 16.00 -11.92 -3.32
C LYS A 60 17.26 -11.64 -4.15
N ASN A 61 17.74 -12.64 -4.89
CA ASN A 61 18.98 -12.55 -5.68
C ASN A 61 18.76 -12.01 -7.10
N GLU A 62 17.51 -11.78 -7.48
CA GLU A 62 17.17 -11.27 -8.80
C GLU A 62 17.09 -9.73 -8.81
N PRO A 63 17.37 -9.10 -9.97
CA PRO A 63 17.27 -7.65 -10.10
C PRO A 63 15.82 -7.18 -9.92
N TYR A 64 15.64 -5.86 -9.77
CA TYR A 64 14.35 -5.19 -9.59
C TYR A 64 13.69 -4.84 -10.94
N THR A 65 13.89 -5.67 -11.97
CA THR A 65 13.45 -5.38 -13.34
C THR A 65 11.95 -5.26 -13.43
N ASP A 66 11.22 -6.23 -12.90
CA ASP A 66 9.76 -6.27 -12.89
C ASP A 66 9.14 -5.09 -12.12
N LEU A 67 9.71 -4.71 -10.97
CA LEU A 67 9.23 -3.54 -10.23
C LEU A 67 9.48 -2.23 -11.02
N ARG A 68 10.59 -2.13 -11.77
CA ARG A 68 10.83 -0.98 -12.66
C ARG A 68 9.86 -0.96 -13.84
N GLU A 69 9.51 -2.10 -14.38
CA GLU A 69 8.49 -2.23 -15.43
C GLU A 69 7.13 -1.74 -14.91
N LEU A 70 6.71 -2.18 -13.72
CA LEU A 70 5.50 -1.67 -13.08
C LEU A 70 5.55 -0.14 -12.95
N THR A 71 6.60 0.40 -12.33
CA THR A 71 6.69 1.85 -12.07
C THR A 71 6.79 2.69 -13.34
N SER A 72 7.34 2.14 -14.42
CA SER A 72 7.35 2.79 -15.73
C SER A 72 5.98 2.72 -16.41
N GLY A 73 5.30 1.58 -16.32
CA GLY A 73 3.97 1.38 -16.90
C GLY A 73 2.89 2.28 -16.30
N ILE A 74 2.93 2.47 -14.98
CA ILE A 74 1.98 3.34 -14.26
C ILE A 74 2.34 4.83 -14.29
N ASN A 75 3.47 5.21 -14.88
CA ASN A 75 3.93 6.59 -14.89
C ASN A 75 2.98 7.49 -15.69
N ILE A 76 2.78 8.72 -15.22
CA ILE A 76 1.91 9.70 -15.90
C ILE A 76 2.38 10.04 -17.31
N SER A 77 3.67 9.88 -17.62
CA SER A 77 4.21 10.08 -18.96
C SER A 77 3.96 8.92 -19.92
N ASN A 78 3.47 7.77 -19.43
CA ASN A 78 3.11 6.65 -20.29
C ASN A 78 1.76 6.90 -20.95
N PRO A 79 1.66 7.03 -22.26
CA PRO A 79 0.39 7.27 -22.95
C PRO A 79 -0.59 6.09 -22.84
N ASN A 80 -0.10 4.87 -22.61
CA ASN A 80 -0.91 3.65 -22.44
C ASN A 80 -1.06 3.27 -20.96
N ARG A 81 -0.92 4.24 -20.04
CA ARG A 81 -0.93 4.02 -18.60
C ARG A 81 -2.18 3.28 -18.11
N PHE A 82 -3.34 3.61 -18.66
CA PHE A 82 -4.60 3.04 -18.19
C PHE A 82 -4.78 1.60 -18.65
N GLU A 83 -4.41 1.30 -19.89
CA GLU A 83 -4.37 -0.05 -20.41
C GLU A 83 -3.38 -0.91 -19.62
N PHE A 84 -2.19 -0.38 -19.36
CA PHE A 84 -1.19 -1.07 -18.53
C PHE A 84 -1.74 -1.40 -17.13
N VAL A 85 -2.40 -0.46 -16.48
CA VAL A 85 -2.99 -0.68 -15.15
C VAL A 85 -4.09 -1.75 -15.22
N ALA A 86 -4.91 -1.74 -16.25
CA ALA A 86 -5.98 -2.72 -16.42
C ALA A 86 -5.45 -4.15 -16.63
N ASP A 87 -4.33 -4.29 -17.33
CA ASP A 87 -3.74 -5.59 -17.67
C ASP A 87 -2.79 -6.12 -16.59
N ALA A 88 -2.00 -5.23 -15.98
CA ALA A 88 -0.91 -5.62 -15.09
C ALA A 88 -1.25 -5.55 -13.59
N VAL A 89 -2.40 -4.99 -13.20
CA VAL A 89 -2.75 -4.82 -11.78
C VAL A 89 -4.03 -5.57 -11.45
N ASN A 90 -4.01 -6.39 -10.42
CA ASN A 90 -5.24 -6.96 -9.88
C ASN A 90 -6.08 -5.85 -9.24
N LEU A 91 -6.88 -5.17 -10.05
CA LEU A 91 -7.69 -4.03 -9.65
C LEU A 91 -8.62 -4.32 -8.47
N PRO A 92 -9.33 -5.48 -8.41
CA PRO A 92 -10.16 -5.81 -7.26
C PRO A 92 -9.37 -5.84 -5.94
N ASN A 93 -8.20 -6.49 -5.95
CA ASN A 93 -7.33 -6.53 -4.76
C ASN A 93 -6.83 -5.13 -4.41
N TYR A 94 -6.26 -4.43 -5.37
CA TYR A 94 -5.62 -3.14 -5.11
C TYR A 94 -6.62 -2.10 -4.60
N ILE A 95 -7.79 -1.99 -5.23
CA ILE A 95 -8.89 -1.10 -4.82
C ILE A 95 -9.42 -1.46 -3.44
N ASN A 96 -9.57 -2.75 -3.12
CA ASN A 96 -9.99 -3.19 -1.79
C ASN A 96 -9.01 -2.74 -0.71
N VAL A 97 -7.70 -2.91 -0.94
CA VAL A 97 -6.68 -2.47 0.02
C VAL A 97 -6.65 -0.94 0.15
N MET A 98 -6.73 -0.20 -0.97
CA MET A 98 -6.83 1.26 -0.94
C MET A 98 -8.01 1.73 -0.08
N ALA A 99 -9.19 1.17 -0.31
CA ALA A 99 -10.41 1.56 0.41
C ALA A 99 -10.33 1.18 1.90
N ALA A 100 -9.83 -0.02 2.20
CA ALA A 100 -9.67 -0.48 3.59
C ALA A 100 -8.67 0.36 4.38
N MET A 101 -7.67 0.96 3.74
CA MET A 101 -6.72 1.87 4.38
C MET A 101 -7.22 3.32 4.44
N CYS A 102 -8.06 3.72 3.48
CA CYS A 102 -8.67 5.05 3.45
C CYS A 102 -9.68 5.25 4.59
N VAL A 103 -10.57 4.29 4.81
CA VAL A 103 -11.64 4.38 5.81
C VAL A 103 -11.12 4.70 7.23
N PRO A 104 -10.05 4.06 7.75
CA PRO A 104 -9.45 4.42 9.02
C PRO A 104 -8.43 5.59 8.93
N PHE A 105 -8.32 6.31 7.82
CA PHE A 105 -7.34 7.40 7.61
C PHE A 105 -5.88 6.98 7.79
N ASN A 106 -5.50 5.76 7.36
CA ASN A 106 -4.12 5.32 7.41
C ASN A 106 -3.30 5.90 6.25
N HIS A 107 -2.68 7.06 6.46
CA HIS A 107 -1.86 7.75 5.47
C HIS A 107 -0.46 7.14 5.30
N ASP A 108 0.09 6.55 6.35
CA ASP A 108 1.46 6.04 6.36
C ASP A 108 1.72 4.93 5.32
N GLN A 109 0.68 4.32 4.82
CA GLN A 109 0.71 3.29 3.77
C GLN A 109 0.90 3.84 2.34
N LEU A 110 0.91 5.16 2.13
CA LEU A 110 1.07 5.76 0.79
C LEU A 110 2.52 5.75 0.33
N THR A 111 3.45 5.97 1.25
CA THR A 111 4.86 6.20 0.99
C THR A 111 5.78 5.09 1.48
N LYS A 112 5.27 4.18 2.29
CA LYS A 112 5.91 2.97 2.84
C LYS A 112 4.84 2.04 3.41
N ASN A 113 5.23 1.05 4.21
CA ASN A 113 4.31 0.20 4.98
C ASN A 113 3.29 -0.57 4.14
N TYR A 114 3.76 -1.12 3.03
CA TYR A 114 2.99 -2.05 2.20
C TYR A 114 3.91 -3.02 1.49
N TYR A 115 3.32 -4.08 0.95
CA TYR A 115 3.99 -4.96 0.01
C TYR A 115 3.30 -4.88 -1.35
N VAL A 116 4.07 -5.10 -2.41
CA VAL A 116 3.57 -5.42 -3.74
C VAL A 116 4.10 -6.80 -4.14
N TYR A 117 3.22 -7.61 -4.67
CA TYR A 117 3.51 -8.97 -5.12
C TYR A 117 3.18 -9.10 -6.61
N HIS A 118 4.13 -9.59 -7.39
CA HIS A 118 3.97 -9.89 -8.81
C HIS A 118 3.72 -11.39 -8.97
N ASP A 119 2.48 -11.76 -9.24
CA ASP A 119 2.08 -13.12 -9.60
C ASP A 119 2.48 -13.37 -11.05
N LEU A 120 3.48 -14.21 -11.25
CA LEU A 120 4.05 -14.45 -12.59
C LEU A 120 3.13 -15.33 -13.47
N ASP A 121 2.29 -16.17 -12.87
CA ASP A 121 1.35 -17.01 -13.61
C ASP A 121 0.22 -16.18 -14.21
N ARG A 122 -0.25 -15.17 -13.47
CA ARG A 122 -1.32 -14.26 -13.90
C ARG A 122 -0.79 -13.02 -14.62
N GLY A 123 0.47 -12.69 -14.43
CA GLY A 123 1.05 -11.44 -14.91
C GLY A 123 0.53 -10.21 -14.16
N GLU A 124 -0.04 -10.39 -12.95
CA GLU A 124 -0.72 -9.33 -12.22
C GLU A 124 0.02 -8.94 -10.94
N TRP A 125 -0.06 -7.64 -10.60
CA TRP A 125 0.44 -7.09 -9.35
C TRP A 125 -0.66 -6.98 -8.31
N PHE A 126 -0.36 -7.48 -7.10
CA PHE A 126 -1.20 -7.41 -5.91
C PHE A 126 -0.61 -6.44 -4.90
N ARG A 127 -1.46 -5.82 -4.10
CA ARG A 127 -1.05 -5.07 -2.92
C ARG A 127 -1.41 -5.85 -1.66
N ILE A 128 -0.50 -5.86 -0.67
CA ILE A 128 -0.72 -6.42 0.65
C ILE A 128 -0.53 -5.31 1.67
N ALA A 129 -1.52 -5.08 2.50
CA ALA A 129 -1.49 -4.10 3.58
C ALA A 129 -0.50 -4.50 4.67
N TRP A 130 0.18 -3.52 5.25
CA TRP A 130 1.11 -3.72 6.35
C TRP A 130 1.12 -2.48 7.25
N ASP A 131 1.34 -2.69 8.56
CA ASP A 131 1.57 -1.61 9.52
C ASP A 131 0.43 -0.58 9.60
N GLY A 132 -0.76 -1.06 9.96
CA GLY A 132 -1.97 -0.25 10.03
C GLY A 132 -2.12 0.56 11.33
N ASP A 133 -1.06 0.71 12.14
CA ASP A 133 -1.08 1.34 13.46
C ASP A 133 -1.34 2.86 13.44
N GLN A 134 -1.15 3.49 12.30
CA GLN A 134 -1.45 4.91 12.08
C GLN A 134 -2.91 5.17 11.66
N GLY A 135 -3.72 4.13 11.56
CA GLY A 135 -5.16 4.26 11.33
C GLY A 135 -5.90 4.81 12.55
N LEU A 136 -7.02 5.51 12.32
CA LEU A 136 -7.83 6.17 13.35
C LEU A 136 -6.99 7.06 14.28
N PRO A 137 -6.26 8.02 13.74
CA PRO A 137 -5.34 8.83 14.51
C PRO A 137 -6.06 9.61 15.59
N THR A 138 -5.72 9.36 16.85
CA THR A 138 -6.25 10.06 18.02
C THR A 138 -5.22 11.06 18.53
N GLY A 139 -5.25 12.28 18.03
CA GLY A 139 -4.55 13.43 18.65
C GLY A 139 -3.02 13.36 18.67
N ARG A 140 -2.37 12.56 17.83
CA ARG A 140 -0.92 12.60 17.69
C ARG A 140 -0.50 13.87 16.97
N THR A 141 0.23 14.71 17.68
CA THR A 141 0.93 15.85 17.11
C THR A 141 2.42 15.54 17.09
N ASN A 142 2.99 15.35 15.91
CA ASN A 142 4.43 15.36 15.72
C ASN A 142 4.82 16.77 15.28
N GLY A 143 5.12 17.64 16.26
CA GLY A 143 5.53 19.00 15.96
C GLY A 143 4.42 19.85 15.33
N ASN A 144 4.39 20.02 14.04
CA ASN A 144 3.41 20.84 13.32
C ASN A 144 2.33 20.02 12.59
N GLU A 145 2.26 18.71 12.79
CA GLU A 145 1.36 17.81 12.06
C GLU A 145 0.23 17.34 12.96
N ASN A 146 -0.99 17.64 12.59
CA ASN A 146 -2.18 17.17 13.30
C ASN A 146 -2.74 15.92 12.60
N TRP A 147 -2.24 14.76 12.96
CA TRP A 147 -2.65 13.45 12.43
C TRP A 147 -4.11 13.08 12.76
N SER A 148 -4.74 13.81 13.67
CA SER A 148 -6.16 13.61 14.01
C SER A 148 -7.12 14.36 13.11
N SER A 149 -6.61 15.19 12.19
CA SER A 149 -7.47 15.92 11.27
C SER A 149 -7.89 15.02 10.10
N PRO A 150 -9.19 14.91 9.80
CA PRO A 150 -9.66 14.24 8.59
C PRO A 150 -9.19 14.95 7.30
N LEU A 151 -8.64 16.16 7.43
CA LEU A 151 -8.03 16.92 6.33
C LEU A 151 -6.52 16.67 6.19
N TYR A 152 -5.96 15.80 7.03
CA TYR A 152 -4.58 15.36 6.86
C TYR A 152 -4.51 14.34 5.72
N GLY A 153 -3.85 14.70 4.66
CA GLY A 153 -3.91 13.98 3.41
C GLY A 153 -4.90 14.60 2.42
N ASP A 154 -4.95 14.12 1.21
CA ASP A 154 -5.96 14.53 0.24
C ASP A 154 -7.27 13.73 0.42
N ALA A 155 -8.38 14.28 -0.07
CA ALA A 155 -9.71 13.67 0.06
C ALA A 155 -9.82 12.30 -0.65
N LEU A 156 -8.94 11.98 -1.58
CA LEU A 156 -8.89 10.72 -2.31
C LEU A 156 -7.80 9.79 -1.78
N HIS A 157 -7.07 10.20 -0.74
CA HIS A 157 -6.04 9.40 -0.10
C HIS A 157 -4.92 8.96 -1.06
N THR A 158 -4.45 9.87 -1.91
CA THR A 158 -3.39 9.61 -2.89
C THR A 158 -2.02 10.07 -2.46
N GLN A 159 -1.93 11.05 -1.56
CA GLN A 159 -0.68 11.64 -1.09
C GLN A 159 -0.82 12.11 0.36
N GLU A 160 0.31 12.15 1.04
CA GLU A 160 0.40 12.82 2.33
C GLU A 160 0.55 14.33 2.16
N LEU A 161 0.03 15.09 3.12
CA LEU A 161 0.25 16.54 3.21
C LEU A 161 1.41 16.82 4.17
N VAL A 162 2.32 17.67 3.77
CA VAL A 162 3.40 18.18 4.62
C VAL A 162 3.08 19.60 5.03
N GLY A 163 2.89 19.84 6.33
CA GLY A 163 2.47 21.13 6.83
C GLY A 163 1.13 21.62 6.24
N GLY A 164 0.22 20.68 5.93
CA GLY A 164 -1.07 20.98 5.31
C GLY A 164 -1.04 21.23 3.79
N ASN A 165 0.12 21.13 3.16
CA ASN A 165 0.28 21.31 1.71
C ASN A 165 0.56 20.01 0.99
N PRO A 166 0.00 19.79 -0.23
CA PRO A 166 0.31 18.64 -1.07
C PRO A 166 1.81 18.56 -1.37
N ASN A 167 2.40 17.39 -1.20
CA ASN A 167 3.78 17.14 -1.58
C ASN A 167 3.82 16.10 -2.71
N PRO A 168 4.14 16.50 -3.96
CA PRO A 168 4.11 15.61 -5.12
C PRO A 168 5.03 14.40 -5.00
N ILE A 169 6.13 14.50 -4.25
CA ILE A 169 7.05 13.37 -4.04
C ILE A 169 6.46 12.27 -3.15
N TRP A 170 5.38 12.58 -2.44
CA TRP A 170 4.70 11.67 -1.53
C TRP A 170 3.40 11.10 -2.11
N GLN A 171 3.11 11.44 -3.35
CA GLN A 171 1.98 10.87 -4.07
C GLN A 171 2.29 9.42 -4.49
N ASN A 172 1.45 8.48 -4.12
CA ASN A 172 1.56 7.11 -4.60
C ASN A 172 1.11 7.04 -6.07
N HIS A 173 2.04 6.67 -6.96
CA HIS A 173 1.81 6.72 -8.41
C HIS A 173 0.73 5.74 -8.89
N LEU A 174 0.59 4.58 -8.26
CA LEU A 174 -0.46 3.63 -8.65
C LEU A 174 -1.83 4.05 -8.11
N HIS A 175 -1.90 4.62 -6.89
CA HIS A 175 -3.14 5.25 -6.42
C HIS A 175 -3.58 6.36 -7.37
N ALA A 176 -2.67 7.23 -7.76
CA ALA A 176 -2.96 8.29 -8.72
C ALA A 176 -3.45 7.71 -10.06
N ALA A 177 -2.79 6.66 -10.59
CA ALA A 177 -3.21 6.03 -11.84
C ALA A 177 -4.65 5.48 -11.79
N ILE A 178 -5.01 4.85 -10.66
CA ILE A 178 -6.37 4.34 -10.43
C ILE A 178 -7.39 5.47 -10.34
N LEU A 179 -7.05 6.59 -9.70
CA LEU A 179 -7.98 7.69 -9.47
C LEU A 179 -8.06 8.68 -10.63
N ASP A 180 -7.07 8.73 -11.49
CA ASP A 180 -7.12 9.54 -12.72
C ASP A 180 -8.05 8.94 -13.78
N ASN A 181 -8.22 7.62 -13.79
CA ASN A 181 -9.18 6.96 -14.67
C ASN A 181 -10.59 6.99 -14.03
N PRO A 182 -11.61 7.55 -14.72
CA PRO A 182 -12.95 7.69 -14.15
C PRO A 182 -13.62 6.35 -13.79
N VAL A 183 -13.34 5.28 -14.52
CA VAL A 183 -13.93 3.95 -14.26
C VAL A 183 -13.37 3.35 -12.97
N THR A 184 -12.05 3.30 -12.83
CA THR A 184 -11.41 2.73 -11.64
C THR A 184 -11.61 3.63 -10.41
N ARG A 185 -11.68 4.95 -10.59
CA ARG A 185 -12.08 5.88 -9.51
C ARG A 185 -13.49 5.58 -9.02
N GLU A 186 -14.45 5.34 -9.90
CA GLU A 186 -15.81 4.99 -9.51
C GLU A 186 -15.84 3.65 -8.74
N MET A 187 -15.08 2.65 -9.19
CA MET A 187 -14.95 1.37 -8.47
C MET A 187 -14.41 1.60 -7.04
N TYR A 188 -13.38 2.42 -6.89
CA TYR A 188 -12.81 2.78 -5.59
C TYR A 188 -13.83 3.50 -4.70
N MET A 189 -14.50 4.52 -5.20
CA MET A 189 -15.50 5.29 -4.44
C MET A 189 -16.67 4.40 -3.98
N ARG A 190 -17.15 3.51 -4.84
CA ARG A 190 -18.17 2.51 -4.47
C ARG A 190 -17.66 1.59 -3.36
N ARG A 191 -16.41 1.14 -3.43
CA ARG A 191 -15.85 0.26 -2.40
C ARG A 191 -15.69 0.96 -1.06
N VAL A 192 -15.20 2.21 -1.05
CA VAL A 192 -15.14 3.03 0.17
C VAL A 192 -16.54 3.16 0.78
N ARG A 193 -17.55 3.49 -0.03
CA ARG A 193 -18.93 3.62 0.42
C ARG A 193 -19.45 2.32 1.02
N THR A 194 -19.22 1.18 0.36
CA THR A 194 -19.63 -0.15 0.88
C THR A 194 -19.02 -0.41 2.25
N LEU A 195 -17.71 -0.16 2.42
CA LEU A 195 -17.06 -0.37 3.71
C LEU A 195 -17.62 0.54 4.81
N MET A 196 -17.93 1.79 4.49
CA MET A 196 -18.57 2.72 5.44
C MET A 196 -19.97 2.24 5.85
N ASP A 197 -20.79 1.79 4.89
CA ASP A 197 -22.16 1.35 5.16
C ASP A 197 -22.22 0.01 5.92
N GLU A 198 -21.20 -0.86 5.77
CA GLU A 198 -21.19 -2.18 6.41
C GLU A 198 -20.49 -2.19 7.78
N TYR A 199 -19.53 -1.29 8.04
CA TYR A 199 -18.65 -1.38 9.21
C TYR A 199 -18.57 -0.12 10.07
N LEU A 200 -19.15 1.02 9.65
CA LEU A 200 -19.21 2.26 10.42
C LEU A 200 -20.66 2.66 10.71
#